data_c581abaa4d8ebf4688f2f0e609b3b7e4
#
_entry.id   c581abaa4d8ebf4688f2f0e609b3b7e4
#
_cell.length_a   1.000
_cell.length_b   1.000
_cell.length_c   1.000
_cell.angle_alpha   90.00
_cell.angle_beta   90.00
_cell.angle_gamma   90.00
#
_symmetry.space_group_name_H-M   'P 1'
#
loop_
_entity.id
_entity.type
_entity.pdbx_description
1 polymer ?
#
loop_
_entity_poly.entity_id
_entity_poly.type
_entity_poly.pdbx_seq_one_letter_code
_entity_poly.pdbx_strand_id
1 'polypeptide(L)'
;MLVLFNVRGAAASEHLASKCDALGALAADPTRQSNPVDFGHIDAAALISACRDAIDVNIDITATGRYYLQLGRGQLKNGDANGAIASFKRATAFEYPAGYFALGITYLLGDDVEKDDEKAIYYLRLALDKGVFWAAKALSNLHGDKASKFYDTQLSKAYLERFNKLSF
;
A
#
# COMPACT_ATOMS: atom_id res chain seq x y z
N MET A 1 2.54 2.34 46.18
CA MET A 1 1.53 2.78 45.18
C MET A 1 1.76 1.96 43.92
N LEU A 2 1.01 0.84 43.75
CA LEU A 2 1.15 -0.05 42.61
C LEU A 2 0.37 0.57 41.42
N VAL A 3 1.08 0.94 40.36
CA VAL A 3 0.47 1.33 39.09
C VAL A 3 0.07 0.02 38.38
N LEU A 4 -1.21 -0.33 38.47
CA LEU A 4 -1.78 -1.42 37.67
C LEU A 4 -1.82 -0.96 36.22
N PHE A 5 -0.81 -1.35 35.43
CA PHE A 5 -0.85 -1.20 33.98
C PHE A 5 -2.05 -1.97 33.43
N ASN A 6 -2.87 -1.30 32.65
CA ASN A 6 -4.11 -1.82 32.09
C ASN A 6 -3.83 -2.84 30.97
N VAL A 7 -3.50 -4.07 31.34
CA VAL A 7 -3.17 -5.19 30.43
C VAL A 7 -4.30 -5.48 29.43
N ARG A 8 -5.55 -5.15 29.77
CA ARG A 8 -6.72 -5.36 28.88
C ARG A 8 -6.72 -4.45 27.64
N GLY A 9 -6.20 -3.22 27.76
CA GLY A 9 -6.12 -2.29 26.63
C GLY A 9 -5.11 -2.73 25.57
N ALA A 10 -3.96 -3.25 25.99
CA ALA A 10 -2.91 -3.71 25.06
C ALA A 10 -3.37 -4.93 24.25
N ALA A 11 -3.96 -5.94 24.88
CA ALA A 11 -4.46 -7.14 24.20
C ALA A 11 -5.59 -6.82 23.21
N ALA A 12 -6.47 -5.87 23.53
CA ALA A 12 -7.55 -5.44 22.63
C ALA A 12 -6.98 -4.70 21.40
N SER A 13 -5.98 -3.83 21.58
CA SER A 13 -5.35 -3.10 20.48
C SER A 13 -4.60 -4.03 19.52
N GLU A 14 -3.87 -5.02 20.03
CA GLU A 14 -3.20 -6.04 19.21
C GLU A 14 -4.20 -6.87 18.40
N HIS A 15 -5.35 -7.25 18.96
CA HIS A 15 -6.38 -8.00 18.26
C HIS A 15 -7.00 -7.20 17.11
N LEU A 16 -7.33 -5.93 17.33
CA LEU A 16 -7.88 -5.05 16.29
C LEU A 16 -6.85 -4.79 15.18
N ALA A 17 -5.59 -4.55 15.55
CA ALA A 17 -4.49 -4.39 14.62
C ALA A 17 -4.33 -5.63 13.72
N SER A 18 -4.32 -6.82 14.31
CA SER A 18 -4.19 -8.08 13.57
C SER A 18 -5.37 -8.34 12.61
N LYS A 19 -6.58 -7.87 12.94
CA LYS A 19 -7.74 -7.99 12.06
C LYS A 19 -7.62 -7.13 10.81
N CYS A 20 -7.18 -5.87 10.93
CA CYS A 20 -6.87 -5.03 9.77
C CYS A 20 -5.79 -5.69 8.88
N ASP A 21 -4.70 -6.19 9.48
CA ASP A 21 -3.63 -6.87 8.79
C ASP A 21 -4.11 -8.14 8.06
N ALA A 22 -4.92 -8.96 8.72
CA ALA A 22 -5.44 -10.21 8.15
C ALA A 22 -6.38 -9.98 6.95
N LEU A 23 -7.15 -8.89 6.96
CA LEU A 23 -8.12 -8.57 5.92
C LEU A 23 -7.54 -7.77 4.75
N GLY A 24 -6.40 -7.09 4.94
CA GLY A 24 -5.92 -6.11 3.99
C GLY A 24 -4.46 -6.19 3.58
N ALA A 25 -3.70 -7.20 3.97
CA ALA A 25 -2.27 -7.27 3.64
C ALA A 25 -2.01 -7.28 2.14
N LEU A 26 -1.09 -6.41 1.69
CA LEU A 26 -0.70 -6.28 0.28
C LEU A 26 0.50 -7.18 -0.03
N ALA A 27 0.44 -7.97 -1.09
CA ALA A 27 1.54 -8.86 -1.50
C ALA A 27 2.84 -8.11 -1.80
N ALA A 28 2.75 -6.91 -2.36
CA ALA A 28 3.91 -6.06 -2.68
C ALA A 28 4.51 -5.35 -1.44
N ASP A 29 3.88 -5.44 -0.28
CA ASP A 29 4.38 -4.83 0.95
C ASP A 29 5.47 -5.71 1.57
N PRO A 30 6.74 -5.27 1.61
CA PRO A 30 7.84 -6.05 2.17
C PRO A 30 7.76 -6.20 3.69
N THR A 31 6.95 -5.38 4.35
CA THR A 31 6.82 -5.32 5.82
C THR A 31 5.45 -5.77 6.31
N ARG A 32 4.66 -6.43 5.46
CA ARG A 32 3.33 -6.96 5.83
C ARG A 32 3.42 -7.90 7.03
N GLN A 33 2.38 -7.87 7.86
CA GLN A 33 2.30 -8.66 9.09
C GLN A 33 1.36 -9.88 8.98
N SER A 34 0.77 -10.10 7.81
CA SER A 34 -0.16 -11.21 7.54
C SER A 34 0.03 -11.75 6.14
N ASN A 35 -0.58 -12.90 5.85
CA ASN A 35 -0.67 -13.41 4.50
C ASN A 35 -1.35 -12.39 3.58
N PRO A 36 -0.87 -12.22 2.34
CA PRO A 36 -1.46 -11.26 1.42
C PRO A 36 -2.89 -11.66 1.04
N VAL A 37 -3.74 -10.64 0.88
CA VAL A 37 -5.11 -10.79 0.39
C VAL A 37 -5.20 -10.20 -1.01
N ASP A 38 -5.60 -11.01 -1.98
CA ASP A 38 -5.83 -10.55 -3.35
C ASP A 38 -6.94 -9.51 -3.38
N PHE A 39 -6.77 -8.49 -4.24
CA PHE A 39 -7.71 -7.39 -4.31
C PHE A 39 -9.14 -7.84 -4.62
N GLY A 40 -9.30 -8.89 -5.45
CA GLY A 40 -10.60 -9.49 -5.76
C GLY A 40 -11.33 -10.07 -4.55
N HIS A 41 -10.60 -10.57 -3.56
CA HIS A 41 -11.11 -11.24 -2.36
C HIS A 41 -11.28 -10.32 -1.14
N ILE A 42 -11.00 -9.02 -1.27
CA ILE A 42 -11.19 -8.07 -0.16
C ILE A 42 -12.68 -7.92 0.13
N ASP A 43 -13.07 -8.19 1.39
CA ASP A 43 -14.32 -7.67 1.98
C ASP A 43 -14.09 -6.20 2.35
N ALA A 44 -14.58 -5.30 1.51
CA ALA A 44 -14.32 -3.87 1.64
C ALA A 44 -14.88 -3.30 2.96
N ALA A 45 -16.09 -3.67 3.33
CA ALA A 45 -16.74 -3.15 4.53
C ALA A 45 -16.03 -3.62 5.81
N ALA A 46 -15.71 -4.91 5.88
CA ALA A 46 -14.99 -5.49 7.01
C ALA A 46 -13.59 -4.90 7.14
N LEU A 47 -12.86 -4.74 6.02
CA LEU A 47 -11.51 -4.16 6.02
C LEU A 47 -11.53 -2.70 6.46
N ILE A 48 -12.42 -1.86 5.90
CA ILE A 48 -12.54 -0.44 6.26
C ILE A 48 -12.82 -0.28 7.76
N SER A 49 -13.78 -1.05 8.30
CA SER A 49 -14.11 -1.02 9.74
C SER A 49 -12.90 -1.43 10.58
N ALA A 50 -12.31 -2.59 10.29
CA ALA A 50 -11.20 -3.11 11.07
C ALA A 50 -9.97 -2.17 11.07
N CYS A 51 -9.68 -1.52 9.93
CA CYS A 51 -8.54 -0.61 9.86
C CYS A 51 -8.81 0.74 10.53
N ARG A 52 -10.04 1.25 10.51
CA ARG A 52 -10.42 2.44 11.30
C ARG A 52 -10.27 2.17 12.79
N ASP A 53 -10.82 1.06 13.27
CA ASP A 53 -10.71 0.66 14.67
C ASP A 53 -9.23 0.49 15.08
N ALA A 54 -8.40 -0.10 14.21
CA ALA A 54 -6.97 -0.25 14.46
C ALA A 54 -6.24 1.10 14.52
N ILE A 55 -6.58 2.06 13.67
CA ILE A 55 -5.99 3.40 13.67
C ILE A 55 -6.38 4.16 14.95
N ASP A 56 -7.64 4.08 15.36
CA ASP A 56 -8.18 4.81 16.51
C ASP A 56 -7.55 4.37 17.85
N VAL A 57 -7.24 3.07 17.98
CA VAL A 57 -6.65 2.51 19.21
C VAL A 57 -5.13 2.38 19.16
N ASN A 58 -4.50 2.63 18.01
CA ASN A 58 -3.08 2.39 17.79
C ASN A 58 -2.22 3.47 18.43
N ILE A 59 -1.24 3.04 19.20
CA ILE A 59 -0.21 3.89 19.81
C ILE A 59 1.15 3.73 19.12
N ASP A 60 1.28 2.78 18.18
CA ASP A 60 2.50 2.52 17.42
C ASP A 60 2.48 3.28 16.09
N ILE A 61 3.28 4.32 16.02
CA ILE A 61 3.41 5.18 14.83
C ILE A 61 3.87 4.35 13.62
N THR A 62 4.70 3.32 13.81
CA THR A 62 5.23 2.50 12.71
C THR A 62 4.14 1.64 12.05
N ALA A 63 3.15 1.18 12.83
CA ALA A 63 2.01 0.43 12.32
C ALA A 63 0.97 1.32 11.63
N THR A 64 0.91 2.61 11.98
CA THR A 64 -0.12 3.54 11.47
C THR A 64 -0.07 3.66 9.95
N GLY A 65 1.12 3.76 9.36
CA GLY A 65 1.29 3.81 7.91
C GLY A 65 0.74 2.57 7.20
N ARG A 66 0.92 1.39 7.79
CA ARG A 66 0.38 0.12 7.28
C ARG A 66 -1.14 0.08 7.32
N TYR A 67 -1.75 0.53 8.43
CA TYR A 67 -3.22 0.56 8.55
C TYR A 67 -3.85 1.54 7.56
N TYR A 68 -3.23 2.69 7.32
CA TYR A 68 -3.67 3.61 6.27
C TYR A 68 -3.55 3.02 4.86
N LEU A 69 -2.49 2.25 4.56
CA LEU A 69 -2.38 1.51 3.31
C LEU A 69 -3.57 0.56 3.13
N GLN A 70 -3.85 -0.24 4.14
CA GLN A 70 -4.89 -1.27 4.09
C GLN A 70 -6.29 -0.64 4.06
N LEU A 71 -6.53 0.45 4.81
CA LEU A 71 -7.75 1.25 4.74
C LEU A 71 -7.98 1.76 3.31
N GLY A 72 -6.95 2.31 2.67
CA GLY A 72 -7.04 2.77 1.29
C GLY A 72 -7.37 1.64 0.31
N ARG A 73 -6.84 0.43 0.51
CA ARG A 73 -7.22 -0.74 -0.30
C ARG A 73 -8.69 -1.10 -0.15
N GLY A 74 -9.22 -1.08 1.07
CA GLY A 74 -10.64 -1.29 1.34
C GLY A 74 -11.53 -0.23 0.69
N GLN A 75 -11.14 1.04 0.80
CA GLN A 75 -11.85 2.17 0.19
C GLN A 75 -11.86 2.07 -1.35
N LEU A 76 -10.72 1.74 -1.97
CA LEU A 76 -10.63 1.53 -3.41
C LEU A 76 -11.54 0.38 -3.86
N LYS A 77 -11.54 -0.75 -3.11
CA LYS A 77 -12.43 -1.88 -3.37
C LYS A 77 -13.92 -1.51 -3.22
N ASN A 78 -14.24 -0.53 -2.38
CA ASN A 78 -15.59 0.00 -2.19
C ASN A 78 -15.99 1.09 -3.20
N GLY A 79 -15.12 1.41 -4.17
CA GLY A 79 -15.36 2.47 -5.17
C GLY A 79 -15.09 3.90 -4.63
N ASP A 80 -14.54 4.05 -3.42
CA ASP A 80 -14.16 5.35 -2.86
C ASP A 80 -12.70 5.67 -3.22
N ALA A 81 -12.47 6.01 -4.47
CA ALA A 81 -11.12 6.30 -4.98
C ALA A 81 -10.50 7.54 -4.31
N ASN A 82 -11.30 8.56 -4.01
CA ASN A 82 -10.81 9.77 -3.35
C ASN A 82 -10.39 9.48 -1.90
N GLY A 83 -11.18 8.71 -1.17
CA GLY A 83 -10.84 8.24 0.16
C GLY A 83 -9.58 7.37 0.15
N ALA A 84 -9.47 6.47 -0.83
CA ALA A 84 -8.29 5.62 -1.00
C ALA A 84 -7.01 6.43 -1.21
N ILE A 85 -7.02 7.41 -2.12
CA ILE A 85 -5.87 8.31 -2.34
C ILE A 85 -5.52 9.08 -1.06
N ALA A 86 -6.52 9.58 -0.33
CA ALA A 86 -6.27 10.27 0.94
C ALA A 86 -5.60 9.34 1.96
N SER A 87 -6.06 8.10 2.07
CA SER A 87 -5.47 7.10 2.96
C SER A 87 -4.06 6.70 2.52
N PHE A 88 -3.81 6.48 1.23
CA PHE A 88 -2.46 6.20 0.72
C PHE A 88 -1.49 7.37 0.95
N LYS A 89 -1.95 8.63 0.79
CA LYS A 89 -1.16 9.81 1.16
C LYS A 89 -0.88 9.86 2.66
N ARG A 90 -1.81 9.44 3.52
CA ARG A 90 -1.53 9.29 4.95
C ARG A 90 -0.47 8.24 5.20
N ALA A 91 -0.53 7.08 4.53
CA ALA A 91 0.52 6.06 4.63
C ALA A 91 1.89 6.63 4.24
N THR A 92 1.99 7.43 3.15
CA THR A 92 3.26 8.07 2.76
C THR A 92 3.73 9.14 3.74
N ALA A 93 2.82 9.83 4.44
CA ALA A 93 3.18 10.77 5.50
C ALA A 93 3.86 10.09 6.71
N PHE A 94 3.60 8.80 6.91
CA PHE A 94 4.32 7.92 7.84
C PHE A 94 5.52 7.21 7.19
N GLU A 95 5.97 7.68 6.03
CA GLU A 95 7.09 7.10 5.27
C GLU A 95 6.91 5.62 4.93
N TYR A 96 5.66 5.10 4.92
CA TYR A 96 5.38 3.70 4.70
C TYR A 96 5.60 3.30 3.23
N PRO A 97 6.56 2.41 2.92
CA PRO A 97 7.00 2.15 1.55
C PRO A 97 5.88 1.72 0.59
N ALA A 98 5.01 0.82 1.04
CA ALA A 98 3.92 0.31 0.22
C ALA A 98 2.79 1.34 -0.02
N GLY A 99 2.74 2.43 0.76
CA GLY A 99 1.85 3.58 0.49
C GLY A 99 2.22 4.31 -0.81
N TYR A 100 3.52 4.50 -1.06
CA TYR A 100 4.02 5.05 -2.32
C TYR A 100 3.69 4.12 -3.50
N PHE A 101 3.87 2.82 -3.32
CA PHE A 101 3.51 1.83 -4.34
C PHE A 101 2.02 1.89 -4.68
N ALA A 102 1.15 1.93 -3.68
CA ALA A 102 -0.30 2.00 -3.88
C ALA A 102 -0.70 3.25 -4.65
N LEU A 103 -0.16 4.45 -4.32
CA LEU A 103 -0.39 5.67 -5.09
C LEU A 103 0.09 5.53 -6.54
N GLY A 104 1.29 4.99 -6.74
CA GLY A 104 1.86 4.78 -8.06
C GLY A 104 0.99 3.88 -8.93
N ILE A 105 0.49 2.77 -8.40
CA ILE A 105 -0.41 1.85 -9.12
C ILE A 105 -1.76 2.51 -9.39
N THR A 106 -2.33 3.23 -8.42
CA THR A 106 -3.62 3.92 -8.59
C THR A 106 -3.58 4.92 -9.76
N TYR A 107 -2.52 5.74 -9.86
CA TYR A 107 -2.35 6.67 -10.99
C TYR A 107 -1.98 5.98 -12.29
N LEU A 108 -1.28 4.84 -12.24
CA LEU A 108 -0.90 4.06 -13.42
C LEU A 108 -2.10 3.44 -14.11
N LEU A 109 -3.02 2.85 -13.33
CA LEU A 109 -4.20 2.16 -13.84
C LEU A 109 -5.26 3.15 -14.31
N GLY A 110 -5.55 4.17 -13.50
CA GLY A 110 -6.56 5.18 -13.82
C GLY A 110 -8.00 4.65 -13.81
N ASP A 111 -8.27 3.51 -13.16
CA ASP A 111 -9.58 2.84 -13.20
C ASP A 111 -10.69 3.69 -12.55
N ASP A 112 -10.41 4.27 -11.39
CA ASP A 112 -11.36 5.07 -10.61
C ASP A 112 -10.90 6.54 -10.44
N VAL A 113 -9.79 6.92 -11.06
CA VAL A 113 -9.21 8.27 -11.05
C VAL A 113 -8.61 8.57 -12.41
N GLU A 114 -8.37 9.84 -12.71
CA GLU A 114 -7.67 10.21 -13.93
C GLU A 114 -6.26 9.59 -13.96
N LYS A 115 -5.96 8.85 -15.04
CA LYS A 115 -4.64 8.26 -15.27
C LYS A 115 -3.58 9.34 -15.34
N ASP A 116 -2.49 9.17 -14.60
CA ASP A 116 -1.39 10.14 -14.56
C ASP A 116 -0.05 9.38 -14.50
N ASP A 117 0.52 9.15 -15.68
CA ASP A 117 1.80 8.43 -15.80
C ASP A 117 2.96 9.16 -15.10
N GLU A 118 2.93 10.50 -15.00
CA GLU A 118 3.98 11.27 -14.30
C GLU A 118 3.95 11.01 -12.80
N LYS A 119 2.74 11.11 -12.19
CA LYS A 119 2.56 10.76 -10.78
C LYS A 119 2.86 9.28 -10.53
N ALA A 120 2.43 8.40 -11.44
CA ALA A 120 2.73 6.97 -11.35
C ALA A 120 4.26 6.72 -11.27
N ILE A 121 5.02 7.28 -12.22
CA ILE A 121 6.49 7.17 -12.24
C ILE A 121 7.10 7.73 -10.95
N TYR A 122 6.67 8.92 -10.52
CA TYR A 122 7.18 9.57 -9.32
C TYR A 122 7.00 8.68 -8.08
N TYR A 123 5.78 8.21 -7.82
CA TYR A 123 5.49 7.39 -6.65
C TYR A 123 6.10 5.99 -6.73
N LEU A 124 6.13 5.37 -7.92
CA LEU A 124 6.77 4.05 -8.10
C LEU A 124 8.28 4.11 -7.88
N ARG A 125 8.96 5.18 -8.31
CA ARG A 125 10.39 5.37 -8.01
C ARG A 125 10.63 5.49 -6.51
N LEU A 126 9.84 6.30 -5.79
CA LEU A 126 9.95 6.41 -4.35
C LEU A 126 9.71 5.06 -3.65
N ALA A 127 8.71 4.29 -4.09
CA ALA A 127 8.44 2.96 -3.56
C ALA A 127 9.65 2.01 -3.78
N LEU A 128 10.23 2.03 -4.99
CA LEU A 128 11.38 1.22 -5.34
C LEU A 128 12.62 1.56 -4.50
N ASP A 129 12.87 2.85 -4.28
CA ASP A 129 13.99 3.33 -3.46
C ASP A 129 13.81 2.98 -1.97
N LYS A 130 12.57 2.81 -1.53
CA LYS A 130 12.19 2.33 -0.19
C LYS A 130 12.06 0.79 -0.11
N GLY A 131 12.49 0.04 -1.12
CA GLY A 131 12.58 -1.42 -1.08
C GLY A 131 11.32 -2.18 -1.57
N VAL A 132 10.33 -1.51 -2.15
CA VAL A 132 9.18 -2.18 -2.78
C VAL A 132 9.58 -2.62 -4.19
N PHE A 133 10.17 -3.80 -4.33
CA PHE A 133 10.72 -4.28 -5.61
C PHE A 133 9.68 -4.45 -6.72
N TRP A 134 8.40 -4.69 -6.39
CA TRP A 134 7.29 -4.73 -7.33
C TRP A 134 7.11 -3.42 -8.12
N ALA A 135 7.57 -2.30 -7.56
CA ALA A 135 7.57 -1.03 -8.26
C ALA A 135 8.47 -1.04 -9.52
N ALA A 136 9.57 -1.81 -9.49
CA ALA A 136 10.40 -1.99 -10.69
C ALA A 136 9.63 -2.71 -11.81
N LYS A 137 8.81 -3.71 -11.48
CA LYS A 137 7.95 -4.37 -12.47
C LYS A 137 6.92 -3.43 -13.08
N ALA A 138 6.28 -2.60 -12.24
CA ALA A 138 5.31 -1.60 -12.69
C ALA A 138 5.96 -0.55 -13.62
N LEU A 139 7.15 -0.04 -13.24
CA LEU A 139 7.92 0.90 -14.07
C LEU A 139 8.36 0.25 -15.39
N SER A 140 8.79 -1.02 -15.37
CA SER A 140 9.11 -1.75 -16.60
C SER A 140 7.92 -1.81 -17.54
N ASN A 141 6.74 -2.15 -17.04
CA ASN A 141 5.53 -2.22 -17.84
C ASN A 141 5.14 -0.85 -18.44
N LEU A 142 5.21 0.22 -17.63
CA LEU A 142 4.90 1.59 -18.08
C LEU A 142 5.82 2.03 -19.22
N HIS A 143 7.14 1.82 -19.05
CA HIS A 143 8.11 2.18 -20.11
C HIS A 143 8.11 1.21 -21.29
N GLY A 144 7.54 0.01 -21.14
CA GLY A 144 7.35 -0.96 -22.20
C GLY A 144 6.06 -0.75 -23.03
N ASP A 145 5.13 0.05 -22.53
CA ASP A 145 3.87 0.35 -23.21
C ASP A 145 4.08 1.38 -24.33
N LYS A 146 3.90 0.93 -25.56
CA LYS A 146 4.03 1.78 -26.76
C LYS A 146 3.01 2.93 -26.82
N ALA A 147 1.92 2.84 -26.10
CA ALA A 147 0.91 3.89 -25.99
C ALA A 147 1.28 4.97 -24.97
N SER A 148 2.20 4.68 -24.07
CA SER A 148 2.69 5.66 -23.08
C SER A 148 3.59 6.70 -23.74
N LYS A 149 3.42 7.98 -23.36
CA LYS A 149 4.35 9.06 -23.74
C LYS A 149 5.76 8.86 -23.14
N PHE A 150 5.90 7.95 -22.19
CA PHE A 150 7.15 7.56 -21.54
C PHE A 150 7.71 6.23 -22.07
N TYR A 151 7.25 5.79 -23.25
CA TYR A 151 7.77 4.58 -23.89
C TYR A 151 9.28 4.65 -24.07
N ASP A 152 10.00 3.70 -23.46
CA ASP A 152 11.46 3.56 -23.55
C ASP A 152 11.83 2.10 -23.29
N THR A 153 12.22 1.40 -24.36
CA THR A 153 12.59 -0.02 -24.27
C THR A 153 13.84 -0.28 -23.46
N GLN A 154 14.75 0.68 -23.36
CA GLN A 154 15.99 0.52 -22.58
C GLN A 154 15.66 0.64 -21.09
N LEU A 155 14.87 1.65 -20.69
CA LEU A 155 14.40 1.79 -19.32
C LEU A 155 13.51 0.61 -18.91
N SER A 156 12.62 0.15 -19.80
CA SER A 156 11.79 -1.03 -19.53
C SER A 156 12.64 -2.26 -19.19
N LYS A 157 13.67 -2.55 -20.01
CA LYS A 157 14.60 -3.66 -19.75
C LYS A 157 15.36 -3.48 -18.44
N ALA A 158 15.91 -2.29 -18.20
CA ALA A 158 16.67 -2.01 -16.99
C ALA A 158 15.84 -2.21 -15.70
N TYR A 159 14.56 -1.77 -15.70
CA TYR A 159 13.66 -2.01 -14.57
C TYR A 159 13.28 -3.50 -14.44
N LEU A 160 13.11 -4.23 -15.54
CA LEU A 160 12.84 -5.67 -15.50
C LEU A 160 14.02 -6.44 -14.90
N GLU A 161 15.24 -6.11 -15.30
CA GLU A 161 16.47 -6.69 -14.74
C GLU A 161 16.58 -6.39 -13.23
N ARG A 162 16.27 -5.14 -12.82
CA ARG A 162 16.25 -4.76 -11.40
C ARG A 162 15.19 -5.56 -10.63
N PHE A 163 14.00 -5.74 -11.18
CA PHE A 163 12.96 -6.57 -10.57
C PHE A 163 13.45 -8.01 -10.40
N ASN A 164 13.99 -8.64 -11.45
CA ASN A 164 14.47 -10.01 -11.40
C ASN A 164 15.59 -10.19 -10.37
N LYS A 165 16.50 -9.21 -10.24
CA LYS A 165 17.59 -9.25 -9.26
C LYS A 165 17.12 -9.12 -7.81
N LEU A 166 16.01 -8.41 -7.55
CA LEU A 166 15.49 -8.14 -6.21
C LEU A 166 14.43 -9.17 -5.76
N SER A 167 13.88 -9.95 -6.69
CA SER A 167 12.82 -10.95 -6.40
C SER A 167 13.36 -12.34 -6.02
N PHE A 168 14.68 -12.52 -6.03
CA PHE A 168 15.42 -13.71 -5.58
C PHE A 168 16.29 -13.33 -4.39
#